data_c908894b112cc96ff135a978a7283973
#
_entry.id   c908894b112cc96ff135a978a7283973
#
_cell.length_a   1.000
_cell.length_b   1.000
_cell.length_c   1.000
_cell.angle_alpha   90.00
_cell.angle_beta   90.00
_cell.angle_gamma   90.00
#
_symmetry.space_group_name_H-M   'P 1'
#
loop_
_entity.id
_entity.type
_entity.pdbx_description
1 polymer ?
#
loop_
_entity_poly.entity_id
_entity_poly.type
_entity_poly.pdbx_seq_one_letter_code
_entity_poly.pdbx_strand_id
1 'polypeptide(L)'
;MNFSSASAFSKLQNVEVHTVAGKHPAGNVGVQIHHIDPVRKGEIVWTVSPVMLVAIGKLFNTGKYDVSRKIAVTGPKAISPAYVDGYPGISMKDIKEFYNAEDNLRFVSGDVLSGTNIGAEGFLGFFDNQVTILEEGDKYELLGWAKPFRTKLFSASRTYFSW
;
A
#
# COMPACT_ATOMS: atom_id res chain seq x y z
N MET A 1 -15.84 -5.29 -8.56
CA MET A 1 -14.71 -4.36 -8.75
C MET A 1 -15.24 -3.11 -9.41
N ASN A 2 -15.09 -1.96 -8.80
CA ASN A 2 -15.61 -0.70 -9.36
C ASN A 2 -14.68 -0.21 -10.47
N PHE A 3 -15.16 -0.16 -11.69
CA PHE A 3 -14.45 0.37 -12.87
C PHE A 3 -14.23 1.90 -12.83
N SER A 4 -14.61 2.57 -11.75
CA SER A 4 -14.63 4.04 -11.65
C SER A 4 -13.25 4.70 -11.59
N SER A 5 -12.19 3.99 -11.22
CA SER A 5 -10.85 4.57 -11.10
C SER A 5 -10.13 4.77 -12.44
N ALA A 6 -10.58 4.13 -13.51
CA ALA A 6 -9.95 4.24 -14.83
C ALA A 6 -10.37 5.49 -15.62
N SER A 7 -11.42 6.20 -15.21
CA SER A 7 -12.01 7.26 -16.03
C SER A 7 -11.12 8.48 -16.26
N ALA A 8 -10.22 8.79 -15.33
CA ALA A 8 -9.28 9.92 -15.48
C ALA A 8 -8.24 9.67 -16.57
N PHE A 9 -7.79 8.41 -16.71
CA PHE A 9 -6.75 8.02 -17.68
C PHE A 9 -7.32 7.62 -19.04
N SER A 10 -8.61 7.22 -19.11
CA SER A 10 -9.26 6.77 -20.35
C SER A 10 -9.40 7.86 -21.42
N LYS A 11 -9.23 9.13 -21.05
CA LYS A 11 -9.33 10.29 -21.97
C LYS A 11 -7.97 10.83 -22.42
N LEU A 12 -6.87 10.20 -22.02
CA LEU A 12 -5.53 10.62 -22.43
C LEU A 12 -5.36 10.43 -23.94
N GLN A 13 -4.73 11.42 -24.59
CA GLN A 13 -4.36 11.35 -26.00
C GLN A 13 -2.92 10.85 -26.14
N ASN A 14 -2.61 10.23 -27.29
CA ASN A 14 -1.29 9.72 -27.64
C ASN A 14 -0.78 8.62 -26.67
N VAL A 15 -1.70 7.88 -26.07
CA VAL A 15 -1.41 6.71 -25.21
C VAL A 15 -2.33 5.57 -25.60
N GLU A 16 -1.84 4.35 -25.46
CA GLU A 16 -2.65 3.15 -25.60
C GLU A 16 -3.20 2.78 -24.22
N VAL A 17 -4.54 2.69 -24.12
CA VAL A 17 -5.21 2.40 -22.85
C VAL A 17 -5.69 0.97 -22.82
N HIS A 18 -5.14 0.17 -21.93
CA HIS A 18 -5.57 -1.20 -21.68
C HIS A 18 -6.36 -1.29 -20.37
N THR A 19 -7.49 -1.97 -20.41
CA THR A 19 -8.31 -2.25 -19.22
C THR A 19 -8.09 -3.68 -18.79
N VAL A 20 -7.61 -3.86 -17.56
CA VAL A 20 -7.35 -5.18 -16.99
C VAL A 20 -8.29 -5.43 -15.81
N ALA A 21 -8.92 -6.59 -15.78
CA ALA A 21 -9.79 -7.03 -14.69
C ALA A 21 -9.51 -8.50 -14.36
N GLY A 22 -9.60 -8.86 -13.09
CA GLY A 22 -9.39 -10.23 -12.65
C GLY A 22 -9.04 -10.33 -11.17
N LYS A 23 -8.84 -11.58 -10.73
CA LYS A 23 -8.30 -11.86 -9.39
C LYS A 23 -6.79 -11.59 -9.38
N HIS A 24 -6.22 -11.44 -8.18
CA HIS A 24 -4.76 -11.42 -8.05
C HIS A 24 -4.16 -12.64 -8.80
N PRO A 25 -3.10 -12.48 -9.61
CA PRO A 25 -2.19 -11.33 -9.73
C PRO A 25 -2.48 -10.35 -10.90
N ALA A 26 -3.70 -10.29 -11.44
CA ALA A 26 -4.03 -9.42 -12.57
C ALA A 26 -3.68 -7.93 -12.35
N GLY A 27 -3.58 -7.49 -11.08
CA GLY A 27 -3.18 -6.13 -10.72
C GLY A 27 -1.67 -5.87 -10.78
N ASN A 28 -0.84 -6.89 -10.90
CA ASN A 28 0.61 -6.72 -10.96
C ASN A 28 1.04 -6.25 -12.34
N VAL A 29 1.80 -5.16 -12.38
CA VAL A 29 2.22 -4.52 -13.63
C VAL A 29 3.04 -5.47 -14.52
N GLY A 30 3.89 -6.30 -13.95
CA GLY A 30 4.64 -7.31 -14.71
C GLY A 30 3.76 -8.34 -15.40
N VAL A 31 2.67 -8.75 -14.74
CA VAL A 31 1.67 -9.67 -15.35
C VAL A 31 0.94 -8.96 -16.49
N GLN A 32 0.57 -7.69 -16.30
CA GLN A 32 -0.08 -6.90 -17.34
C GLN A 32 0.82 -6.73 -18.57
N ILE A 33 2.09 -6.38 -18.36
CA ILE A 33 3.08 -6.27 -19.44
C ILE A 33 3.22 -7.60 -20.18
N HIS A 34 3.32 -8.71 -19.45
CA HIS A 34 3.44 -10.03 -20.08
C HIS A 34 2.28 -10.36 -21.01
N HIS A 35 1.06 -9.95 -20.66
CA HIS A 35 -0.13 -10.23 -21.47
C HIS A 35 -0.35 -9.23 -22.62
N ILE A 36 0.16 -8.00 -22.50
CA ILE A 36 -0.02 -6.95 -23.51
C ILE A 36 1.12 -6.99 -24.53
N ASP A 37 2.36 -6.90 -24.05
CA ASP A 37 3.56 -6.95 -24.86
C ASP A 37 4.72 -7.53 -24.03
N PRO A 38 4.97 -8.85 -24.13
CA PRO A 38 5.98 -9.53 -23.34
C PRO A 38 7.39 -9.00 -23.61
N VAL A 39 8.10 -8.64 -22.57
CA VAL A 39 9.51 -8.16 -22.66
C VAL A 39 10.42 -9.26 -23.17
N ARG A 40 11.16 -8.99 -24.25
CA ARG A 40 12.11 -9.91 -24.86
C ARG A 40 13.52 -9.67 -24.33
N LYS A 41 14.42 -10.62 -24.59
CA LYS A 41 15.82 -10.50 -24.19
C LYS A 41 16.46 -9.24 -24.78
N GLY A 42 16.96 -8.36 -23.92
CA GLY A 42 17.59 -7.10 -24.29
C GLY A 42 16.66 -5.88 -24.32
N GLU A 43 15.37 -6.07 -24.13
CA GLU A 43 14.41 -4.98 -24.01
C GLU A 43 14.33 -4.47 -22.57
N ILE A 44 14.11 -3.17 -22.43
CA ILE A 44 13.94 -2.50 -21.12
C ILE A 44 12.60 -1.79 -21.13
N VAL A 45 11.77 -2.07 -20.12
CA VAL A 45 10.47 -1.44 -19.92
C VAL A 45 10.51 -0.62 -18.64
N TRP A 46 10.12 0.63 -18.73
CA TRP A 46 9.97 1.51 -17.57
C TRP A 46 8.52 1.56 -17.14
N THR A 47 8.32 1.47 -15.84
CA THR A 47 6.99 1.65 -15.23
C THR A 47 6.96 2.89 -14.37
N VAL A 48 5.85 3.60 -14.37
CA VAL A 48 5.66 4.80 -13.56
C VAL A 48 4.31 4.74 -12.86
N SER A 49 4.28 5.06 -11.58
CA SER A 49 3.02 5.16 -10.83
C SER A 49 2.26 6.45 -11.20
N PRO A 50 0.92 6.48 -11.04
CA PRO A 50 0.14 7.69 -11.28
C PRO A 50 0.63 8.91 -10.49
N VAL A 51 1.06 8.70 -9.25
CA VAL A 51 1.60 9.78 -8.39
C VAL A 51 2.88 10.36 -8.97
N MET A 52 3.79 9.50 -9.42
CA MET A 52 5.04 9.94 -10.06
C MET A 52 4.77 10.60 -11.40
N LEU A 53 3.80 10.14 -12.17
CA LEU A 53 3.40 10.78 -13.43
C LEU A 53 2.94 12.23 -13.19
N VAL A 54 2.16 12.48 -12.14
CA VAL A 54 1.74 13.83 -11.74
C VAL A 54 2.94 14.69 -11.34
N ALA A 55 3.88 14.14 -10.57
CA ALA A 55 5.10 14.87 -10.16
C ALA A 55 5.97 15.23 -11.38
N ILE A 56 6.14 14.31 -12.34
CA ILE A 56 6.84 14.55 -13.62
C ILE A 56 6.13 15.66 -14.39
N GLY A 57 4.81 15.59 -14.54
CA GLY A 57 4.03 16.61 -15.23
C GLY A 57 4.16 18.00 -14.60
N LYS A 58 4.11 18.08 -13.25
CA LYS A 58 4.35 19.32 -12.52
C LYS A 58 5.76 19.88 -12.78
N LEU A 59 6.78 19.02 -12.75
CA LEU A 59 8.16 19.42 -13.03
C LEU A 59 8.28 20.07 -14.41
N PHE A 60 7.74 19.45 -15.46
CA PHE A 60 7.79 20.01 -16.82
C PHE A 60 7.01 21.32 -16.96
N ASN A 61 5.87 21.45 -16.27
CA ASN A 61 5.03 22.64 -16.34
C ASN A 61 5.57 23.83 -15.54
N THR A 62 6.23 23.56 -14.41
CA THR A 62 6.60 24.63 -13.45
C THR A 62 8.11 24.80 -13.29
N GLY A 63 8.92 23.88 -13.80
CA GLY A 63 10.36 23.83 -13.57
C GLY A 63 10.75 23.48 -12.12
N LYS A 64 9.78 23.12 -11.26
CA LYS A 64 10.01 22.78 -9.86
C LYS A 64 9.61 21.35 -9.58
N TYR A 65 10.50 20.60 -8.91
CA TYR A 65 10.18 19.25 -8.45
C TYR A 65 9.34 19.32 -7.16
N ASP A 66 8.08 18.93 -7.29
CA ASP A 66 7.12 18.84 -6.17
C ASP A 66 7.00 17.39 -5.73
N VAL A 67 7.50 17.10 -4.54
CA VAL A 67 7.47 15.75 -3.93
C VAL A 67 6.23 15.53 -3.06
N SER A 68 5.38 16.54 -2.91
CA SER A 68 4.17 16.43 -2.10
C SER A 68 3.23 15.36 -2.65
N ARG A 69 2.64 14.58 -1.75
CA ARG A 69 1.66 13.54 -2.11
C ARG A 69 0.72 13.26 -0.94
N LYS A 70 -0.42 12.65 -1.27
CA LYS A 70 -1.33 12.10 -0.25
C LYS A 70 -0.78 10.77 0.25
N ILE A 71 -0.72 10.64 1.57
CA ILE A 71 -0.30 9.43 2.27
C ILE A 71 -1.50 8.92 3.05
N ALA A 72 -1.84 7.65 2.87
CA ALA A 72 -2.89 6.99 3.64
C ALA A 72 -2.34 6.54 5.00
N VAL A 73 -2.94 7.01 6.07
CA VAL A 73 -2.71 6.47 7.43
C VAL A 73 -3.85 5.52 7.73
N THR A 74 -3.53 4.24 7.92
CA THR A 74 -4.50 3.15 8.03
C THR A 74 -4.12 2.14 9.11
N GLY A 75 -4.95 1.13 9.27
CA GLY A 75 -4.71 0.02 10.18
C GLY A 75 -5.65 0.02 11.38
N PRO A 76 -5.80 -1.13 12.06
CA PRO A 76 -6.75 -1.30 13.16
C PRO A 76 -6.38 -0.50 14.41
N LYS A 77 -5.16 0.02 14.49
CA LYS A 77 -4.68 0.87 15.58
C LYS A 77 -4.53 2.35 15.19
N ALA A 78 -4.90 2.71 13.96
CA ALA A 78 -5.08 4.10 13.61
C ALA A 78 -6.34 4.66 14.29
N ILE A 79 -6.22 5.71 15.07
CA ILE A 79 -7.33 6.34 15.80
C ILE A 79 -8.37 6.88 14.81
N SER A 80 -7.89 7.53 13.75
CA SER A 80 -8.72 8.09 12.69
C SER A 80 -8.05 7.86 11.34
N PRO A 81 -8.37 6.76 10.64
CA PRO A 81 -7.81 6.53 9.31
C PRO A 81 -8.12 7.68 8.36
N ALA A 82 -7.08 8.24 7.74
CA ALA A 82 -7.20 9.43 6.89
C ALA A 82 -6.13 9.48 5.80
N TYR A 83 -6.36 10.37 4.84
CA TYR A 83 -5.33 10.82 3.91
C TYR A 83 -4.72 12.12 4.41
N VAL A 84 -3.41 12.12 4.60
CA VAL A 84 -2.64 13.29 5.01
C VAL A 84 -1.79 13.81 3.87
N ASP A 85 -1.54 15.11 3.86
CA ASP A 85 -0.55 15.70 2.96
C ASP A 85 0.84 15.47 3.54
N GLY A 86 1.71 14.89 2.73
CA GLY A 86 3.04 14.55 3.16
C GLY A 86 4.03 14.46 1.99
N TYR A 87 5.18 13.88 2.26
CA TYR A 87 6.27 13.68 1.31
C TYR A 87 6.95 12.33 1.55
N PRO A 88 7.72 11.80 0.57
CA PRO A 88 8.52 10.60 0.79
C PRO A 88 9.47 10.80 1.95
N GLY A 89 9.54 9.83 2.86
CA GLY A 89 10.37 9.93 4.05
C GLY A 89 9.75 10.72 5.19
N ILE A 90 8.43 10.96 5.21
CA ILE A 90 7.75 11.51 6.39
C ILE A 90 8.02 10.62 7.61
N SER A 91 8.32 11.25 8.74
CA SER A 91 8.58 10.54 9.98
C SER A 91 7.27 10.06 10.62
N MET A 92 7.33 8.91 11.30
CA MET A 92 6.19 8.46 12.13
C MET A 92 5.86 9.45 13.23
N LYS A 93 6.81 10.25 13.68
CA LYS A 93 6.58 11.33 14.65
C LYS A 93 5.69 12.45 14.11
N ASP A 94 5.73 12.71 12.81
CA ASP A 94 4.92 13.75 12.17
C ASP A 94 3.44 13.37 12.06
N ILE A 95 3.12 12.10 12.22
CA ILE A 95 1.76 11.56 12.19
C ILE A 95 1.29 11.01 13.55
N LYS A 96 1.91 11.45 14.65
CA LYS A 96 1.62 10.98 16.01
C LYS A 96 0.17 11.21 16.46
N GLU A 97 -0.56 12.11 15.86
CA GLU A 97 -1.97 12.37 16.14
C GLU A 97 -2.89 11.21 15.70
N PHE A 98 -2.40 10.33 14.84
CA PHE A 98 -3.17 9.21 14.31
C PHE A 98 -3.01 7.91 15.10
N TYR A 99 -2.20 7.88 16.16
CA TYR A 99 -2.01 6.70 17.00
C TYR A 99 -1.77 7.07 18.46
N ASN A 100 -2.04 6.11 19.37
CA ASN A 100 -1.71 6.26 20.78
C ASN A 100 -0.27 5.79 21.02
N ALA A 101 0.60 6.70 21.40
CA ALA A 101 2.03 6.40 21.63
C ALA A 101 2.30 5.47 22.83
N GLU A 102 1.32 5.29 23.74
CA GLU A 102 1.44 4.38 24.88
C GLU A 102 1.16 2.91 24.49
N ASP A 103 0.52 2.67 23.35
CA ASP A 103 0.27 1.32 22.84
C ASP A 103 1.55 0.70 22.29
N ASN A 104 1.69 -0.63 22.42
CA ASN A 104 2.75 -1.40 21.76
C ASN A 104 2.37 -1.61 20.30
N LEU A 105 2.88 -0.76 19.41
CA LEU A 105 2.46 -0.65 18.03
C LEU A 105 3.56 -1.08 17.06
N ARG A 106 3.13 -1.67 15.96
CA ARG A 106 3.95 -1.91 14.78
C ARG A 106 3.56 -0.92 13.67
N PHE A 107 4.56 -0.25 13.14
CA PHE A 107 4.42 0.69 12.03
C PHE A 107 4.97 0.05 10.76
N VAL A 108 4.11 -0.11 9.77
CA VAL A 108 4.47 -0.72 8.49
C VAL A 108 4.41 0.35 7.40
N SER A 109 5.55 0.59 6.75
CA SER A 109 5.61 1.35 5.51
C SER A 109 5.04 0.48 4.40
N GLY A 110 3.92 0.90 3.80
CA GLY A 110 3.15 0.10 2.87
C GLY A 110 2.03 -0.70 3.53
N ASP A 111 1.65 -1.80 2.91
CA ASP A 111 0.60 -2.71 3.38
C ASP A 111 1.14 -3.84 4.26
N VAL A 112 0.24 -4.59 4.91
CA VAL A 112 0.61 -5.66 5.85
C VAL A 112 1.22 -6.90 5.18
N LEU A 113 1.09 -7.07 3.86
CA LEU A 113 1.55 -8.24 3.12
C LEU A 113 2.96 -8.03 2.56
N SER A 114 3.24 -6.84 2.04
CA SER A 114 4.48 -6.54 1.33
C SER A 114 5.29 -5.40 1.93
N GLY A 115 4.73 -4.67 2.91
CA GLY A 115 5.37 -3.54 3.54
C GLY A 115 6.50 -3.91 4.50
N THR A 116 7.26 -2.90 4.90
CA THR A 116 8.42 -3.04 5.79
C THR A 116 8.09 -2.47 7.16
N ASN A 117 8.40 -3.21 8.22
CA ASN A 117 8.31 -2.69 9.59
C ASN A 117 9.39 -1.63 9.81
N ILE A 118 8.98 -0.41 10.11
CA ILE A 118 9.87 0.75 10.29
C ILE A 118 9.96 1.23 11.73
N GLY A 119 9.13 0.71 12.63
CA GLY A 119 9.06 1.14 14.02
C GLY A 119 8.58 2.59 14.20
N ALA A 120 8.46 3.02 15.46
CA ALA A 120 7.94 4.35 15.83
C ALA A 120 8.87 5.52 15.45
N GLU A 121 10.16 5.25 15.30
CA GLU A 121 11.19 6.25 14.95
C GLU A 121 11.52 6.25 13.44
N GLY A 122 10.83 5.40 12.67
CA GLY A 122 11.10 5.18 11.26
C GLY A 122 10.51 6.24 10.34
N PHE A 123 10.78 6.02 9.06
CA PHE A 123 10.36 6.92 7.98
C PHE A 123 9.64 6.12 6.89
N LEU A 124 8.65 6.75 6.27
CA LEU A 124 7.95 6.16 5.14
C LEU A 124 8.89 5.94 3.95
N GLY A 125 8.85 4.76 3.38
CA GLY A 125 9.63 4.41 2.19
C GLY A 125 9.31 5.30 0.98
N PHE A 126 10.29 5.51 0.12
CA PHE A 126 10.16 6.40 -1.03
C PHE A 126 9.02 6.03 -1.97
N PHE A 127 8.80 4.74 -2.17
CA PHE A 127 7.77 4.23 -3.10
C PHE A 127 6.42 3.99 -2.42
N ASP A 128 6.36 4.06 -1.08
CA ASP A 128 5.15 3.80 -0.33
C ASP A 128 4.29 5.06 -0.19
N ASN A 129 2.99 4.89 -0.33
CA ASN A 129 1.98 5.94 -0.15
C ASN A 129 1.04 5.66 1.01
N GLN A 130 1.40 4.70 1.86
CA GLN A 130 0.58 4.23 2.96
C GLN A 130 1.44 3.88 4.17
N VAL A 131 0.94 4.24 5.34
CA VAL A 131 1.40 3.73 6.64
C VAL A 131 0.31 2.87 7.23
N THR A 132 0.64 1.66 7.65
CA THR A 132 -0.30 0.78 8.33
C THR A 132 0.12 0.60 9.79
N ILE A 133 -0.79 0.91 10.73
CA ILE A 133 -0.54 0.87 12.16
C ILE A 133 -1.29 -0.32 12.76
N LEU A 134 -0.53 -1.23 13.34
CA LEU A 134 -1.01 -2.49 13.90
C LEU A 134 -0.62 -2.61 15.38
N GLU A 135 -1.30 -3.47 16.10
CA GLU A 135 -0.80 -3.97 17.38
C GLU A 135 0.39 -4.90 17.14
N GLU A 136 1.47 -4.80 17.95
CA GLU A 136 2.68 -5.62 17.77
C GLU A 136 2.45 -7.12 17.99
N GLY A 137 1.40 -7.53 18.62
CA GLY A 137 1.00 -8.93 18.66
C GLY A 137 1.84 -9.85 19.56
N ASP A 138 2.54 -9.29 20.56
CA ASP A 138 3.34 -10.05 21.55
C ASP A 138 2.50 -10.90 22.52
N LYS A 139 1.23 -11.08 22.23
CA LYS A 139 0.29 -11.83 23.08
C LYS A 139 0.29 -13.30 22.68
N TYR A 140 1.06 -14.07 23.41
CA TYR A 140 1.07 -15.53 23.26
C TYR A 140 -0.14 -16.16 23.94
N GLU A 141 -0.80 -17.06 23.24
CA GLU A 141 -1.92 -17.85 23.75
C GLU A 141 -1.53 -19.31 23.87
N LEU A 142 -1.54 -19.82 25.10
CA LEU A 142 -1.30 -21.25 25.35
C LEU A 142 -2.38 -22.08 24.63
N LEU A 143 -1.97 -23.06 23.81
CA LEU A 143 -2.84 -23.94 23.03
C LEU A 143 -3.88 -23.17 22.18
N GLY A 144 -3.54 -21.99 21.68
CA GLY A 144 -4.44 -21.15 20.92
C GLY A 144 -5.04 -21.84 19.67
N TRP A 145 -4.30 -22.75 19.06
CA TRP A 145 -4.74 -23.58 17.92
C TRP A 145 -5.85 -24.58 18.28
N ALA A 146 -5.95 -24.99 19.55
CA ALA A 146 -6.92 -25.97 20.03
C ALA A 146 -8.16 -25.32 20.69
N LYS A 147 -8.17 -23.99 20.86
CA LYS A 147 -9.31 -23.30 21.49
C LYS A 147 -10.51 -23.27 20.55
N PRO A 148 -11.69 -23.80 20.98
CA PRO A 148 -12.90 -23.75 20.17
C PRO A 148 -13.50 -22.32 20.09
N PHE A 149 -14.40 -22.10 19.15
CA PHE A 149 -15.21 -20.88 19.00
C PHE A 149 -14.42 -19.57 18.73
N ARG A 150 -13.27 -19.65 18.08
CA ARG A 150 -12.47 -18.46 17.71
C ARG A 150 -12.88 -17.89 16.35
N THR A 151 -14.16 -17.61 16.19
CA THR A 151 -14.77 -17.14 14.93
C THR A 151 -14.21 -15.82 14.40
N LYS A 152 -13.49 -15.06 15.25
CA LYS A 152 -12.86 -13.79 14.86
C LYS A 152 -11.46 -13.95 14.27
N LEU A 153 -10.89 -15.15 14.31
CA LEU A 153 -9.57 -15.41 13.75
C LEU A 153 -9.71 -15.98 12.34
N PHE A 154 -8.95 -15.39 11.44
CA PHE A 154 -8.88 -15.87 10.07
C PHE A 154 -8.05 -17.16 9.98
N SER A 155 -8.59 -18.16 9.32
CA SER A 155 -7.88 -19.39 8.96
C SER A 155 -8.22 -19.77 7.53
N ALA A 156 -7.25 -19.66 6.61
CA ALA A 156 -7.46 -19.95 5.19
C ALA A 156 -7.75 -21.42 4.93
N SER A 157 -7.12 -22.33 5.67
CA SER A 157 -7.19 -23.78 5.47
C SER A 157 -8.04 -24.50 6.52
N ARG A 158 -8.62 -23.78 7.47
CA ARG A 158 -9.33 -24.35 8.61
C ARG A 158 -8.54 -25.46 9.34
N THR A 159 -7.24 -25.25 9.48
CA THR A 159 -6.32 -26.22 10.10
C THR A 159 -6.37 -26.19 11.64
N TYR A 160 -7.11 -25.26 12.23
CA TYR A 160 -7.28 -25.15 13.68
C TYR A 160 -8.64 -25.71 14.10
N PHE A 161 -8.73 -26.13 15.36
CA PHE A 161 -10.01 -26.46 15.99
C PHE A 161 -10.87 -25.21 16.31
N SER A 162 -10.44 -24.04 15.95
CA SER A 162 -11.15 -22.78 16.15
C SER A 162 -12.16 -22.50 15.02
N TRP A 163 -13.25 -23.26 15.03
CA TRP A 163 -14.39 -23.16 14.08
C TRP A 163 -15.71 -22.94 14.82
#